data_a87cb6c9ab6849b778eb79601d5f5bd8
#
_entry.id   a87cb6c9ab6849b778eb79601d5f5bd8
#
_cell.length_a   1.000
_cell.length_b   1.000
_cell.length_c   1.000
_cell.angle_alpha   90.00
_cell.angle_beta   90.00
_cell.angle_gamma   90.00
#
_symmetry.space_group_name_H-M   'P 1'
#
loop_
_entity.id
_entity.type
_entity.pdbx_description
1 polymer ?
#
loop_
_entity_poly.entity_id
_entity_poly.type
_entity_poly.pdbx_seq_one_letter_code
_entity_poly.pdbx_strand_id
1 'polypeptide(L)'
;SRFKKLLEHCPGTRFCLEHLLRSPGSDVAQPPYAGYAEALQCAQWPNTTVKIPGRGEILKKPGRLPVGYPWDTIPPHYEMAKAAFGVQRMMWGSNFPPCAAKEGYRNALTGVRDMPLFQSGDDADWVMGKSAARLWGFSV
;
A
#
# COMPACT_ATOMS: atom_id res chain seq x y z
N SER A 1 -16.65 -10.22 8.30
CA SER A 1 -16.98 -8.79 8.08
C SER A 1 -17.96 -8.63 6.90
N ARG A 2 -18.64 -7.49 6.80
CA ARG A 2 -19.55 -7.18 5.65
C ARG A 2 -18.78 -7.17 4.32
N PHE A 3 -17.54 -6.72 4.37
CA PHE A 3 -16.67 -6.68 3.19
C PHE A 3 -16.36 -8.09 2.66
N LYS A 4 -16.12 -9.06 3.54
CA LYS A 4 -15.93 -10.46 3.13
C LYS A 4 -17.13 -10.97 2.35
N LYS A 5 -18.36 -10.74 2.83
CA LYS A 5 -19.59 -11.12 2.12
C LYS A 5 -19.67 -10.48 0.73
N LEU A 6 -19.27 -9.21 0.59
CA LEU A 6 -19.24 -8.52 -0.68
C LEU A 6 -18.29 -9.21 -1.68
N LEU A 7 -17.07 -9.55 -1.23
CA LEU A 7 -16.09 -10.26 -2.06
C LEU A 7 -16.60 -11.62 -2.55
N GLU A 8 -17.28 -12.35 -1.65
CA GLU A 8 -17.86 -13.66 -1.95
C GLU A 8 -19.02 -13.59 -2.98
N HIS A 9 -19.84 -12.54 -2.88
CA HIS A 9 -21.02 -12.38 -3.75
C HIS A 9 -20.71 -11.71 -5.09
N CYS A 10 -19.56 -11.05 -5.23
CA CYS A 10 -19.21 -10.30 -6.42
C CYS A 10 -17.87 -10.77 -7.02
N PRO A 11 -17.71 -12.06 -7.39
CA PRO A 11 -16.44 -12.59 -7.87
C PRO A 11 -15.98 -11.99 -9.21
N GLY A 12 -16.91 -11.46 -10.01
CA GLY A 12 -16.62 -10.77 -11.28
C GLY A 12 -16.21 -9.30 -11.12
N THR A 13 -16.33 -8.72 -9.93
CA THR A 13 -15.97 -7.34 -9.67
C THR A 13 -14.51 -7.24 -9.23
N ARG A 14 -13.74 -6.34 -9.85
CA ARG A 14 -12.37 -6.05 -9.42
C ARG A 14 -12.39 -5.00 -8.31
N PHE A 15 -11.78 -5.32 -7.19
CA PHE A 15 -11.70 -4.43 -6.03
C PHE A 15 -10.29 -3.85 -5.90
N CYS A 16 -10.18 -2.53 -5.96
CA CYS A 16 -8.97 -1.79 -5.65
C CYS A 16 -9.09 -1.22 -4.23
N LEU A 17 -8.26 -1.73 -3.32
CA LEU A 17 -8.29 -1.39 -1.90
C LEU A 17 -7.30 -0.27 -1.61
N GLU A 18 -7.78 0.81 -0.99
CA GLU A 18 -7.01 2.03 -0.81
C GLU A 18 -6.11 2.00 0.44
N HIS A 19 -5.07 2.82 0.43
CA HIS A 19 -4.23 3.17 1.59
C HIS A 19 -3.68 1.98 2.37
N LEU A 20 -3.23 0.92 1.70
CA LEU A 20 -2.76 -0.31 2.34
C LEU A 20 -3.79 -0.95 3.27
N LEU A 21 -5.08 -0.78 3.01
CA LEU A 21 -6.15 -1.25 3.91
C LEU A 21 -6.06 -0.66 5.32
N ARG A 22 -5.34 0.44 5.51
CA ARG A 22 -5.25 1.05 6.83
C ARG A 22 -6.59 1.63 7.25
N SER A 23 -7.12 1.05 8.34
CA SER A 23 -8.18 1.68 9.12
C SER A 23 -7.57 2.43 10.30
N PRO A 24 -8.14 3.57 10.72
CA PRO A 24 -7.74 4.18 11.99
C PRO A 24 -8.11 3.22 13.13
N GLY A 25 -7.09 2.72 13.83
CA GLY A 25 -7.29 1.84 14.98
C GLY A 25 -5.94 1.44 15.59
N SER A 26 -5.92 1.19 16.90
CA SER A 26 -4.71 0.79 17.61
C SER A 26 -4.14 -0.53 17.09
N ASP A 27 -5.03 -1.50 16.79
CA ASP A 27 -4.66 -2.85 16.36
C ASP A 27 -4.03 -2.90 14.96
N VAL A 28 -4.20 -1.83 14.17
CA VAL A 28 -3.56 -1.65 12.87
C VAL A 28 -2.21 -0.95 13.01
N ALA A 29 -2.08 -0.06 13.98
CA ALA A 29 -0.93 0.84 14.12
C ALA A 29 0.11 0.35 15.14
N GLN A 30 -0.21 -0.62 15.98
CA GLN A 30 0.64 -1.11 17.06
C GLN A 30 0.92 -2.60 16.94
N PRO A 31 2.13 -3.06 17.30
CA PRO A 31 2.42 -4.50 17.40
C PRO A 31 1.42 -5.20 18.32
N PRO A 32 1.03 -6.44 17.99
CA PRO A 32 1.48 -7.29 16.88
C PRO A 32 0.77 -7.04 15.53
N TYR A 33 0.10 -5.92 15.32
CA TYR A 33 -0.64 -5.55 14.10
C TYR A 33 -1.76 -6.53 13.72
N ALA A 34 -2.41 -7.12 14.73
CA ALA A 34 -3.41 -8.18 14.52
C ALA A 34 -4.59 -7.71 13.65
N GLY A 35 -5.11 -6.51 13.88
CA GLY A 35 -6.17 -5.94 13.05
C GLY A 35 -5.75 -5.71 11.59
N TYR A 36 -4.48 -5.40 11.34
CA TYR A 36 -3.95 -5.29 10.00
C TYR A 36 -3.81 -6.66 9.32
N ALA A 37 -3.31 -7.64 10.04
CA ALA A 37 -3.23 -9.02 9.56
C ALA A 37 -4.62 -9.58 9.21
N GLU A 38 -5.65 -9.26 10.00
CA GLU A 38 -7.03 -9.62 9.69
C GLU A 38 -7.53 -8.93 8.41
N ALA A 39 -7.25 -7.64 8.23
CA ALA A 39 -7.62 -6.91 7.02
C ALA A 39 -6.97 -7.51 5.77
N LEU A 40 -5.71 -7.94 5.86
CA LEU A 40 -4.97 -8.57 4.76
C LEU A 40 -5.55 -9.92 4.32
N GLN A 41 -6.42 -10.56 5.10
CA GLN A 41 -7.09 -11.80 4.68
C GLN A 41 -7.92 -11.62 3.41
N CYS A 42 -8.30 -10.40 3.04
CA CYS A 42 -8.97 -10.14 1.76
C CYS A 42 -8.11 -10.50 0.54
N ALA A 43 -6.81 -10.63 0.70
CA ALA A 43 -5.89 -11.06 -0.36
C ALA A 43 -6.14 -12.50 -0.85
N GLN A 44 -6.89 -13.33 -0.10
CA GLN A 44 -7.29 -14.66 -0.56
C GLN A 44 -8.23 -14.62 -1.79
N TRP A 45 -8.91 -13.50 -2.03
CA TRP A 45 -9.73 -13.31 -3.22
C TRP A 45 -8.90 -12.74 -4.37
N PRO A 46 -8.78 -13.46 -5.51
CA PRO A 46 -7.89 -13.06 -6.60
C PRO A 46 -8.31 -11.75 -7.31
N ASN A 47 -9.55 -11.34 -7.14
CA ASN A 47 -10.11 -10.11 -7.70
C ASN A 47 -9.85 -8.86 -6.83
N THR A 48 -9.02 -8.98 -5.79
CA THR A 48 -8.58 -7.86 -4.94
C THR A 48 -7.18 -7.40 -5.31
N THR A 49 -6.98 -6.10 -5.33
CA THR A 49 -5.70 -5.42 -5.52
C THR A 49 -5.57 -4.33 -4.46
N VAL A 50 -4.36 -4.05 -3.98
CA VAL A 50 -4.15 -3.03 -2.96
C VAL A 50 -3.34 -1.86 -3.52
N LYS A 51 -3.80 -0.64 -3.25
CA LYS A 51 -3.05 0.58 -3.54
C LYS A 51 -2.20 0.95 -2.34
N ILE A 52 -0.90 1.15 -2.58
CA ILE A 52 0.05 1.54 -1.55
C ILE A 52 0.40 3.02 -1.67
N PRO A 53 0.31 3.79 -0.58
CA PRO A 53 0.64 5.21 -0.56
C PRO A 53 2.13 5.44 -0.36
N GLY A 54 2.55 6.69 -0.34
CA GLY A 54 3.87 7.08 0.16
C GLY A 54 4.02 6.83 1.67
N ARG A 55 5.24 6.88 2.15
CA ARG A 55 5.58 6.62 3.57
C ARG A 55 4.90 7.59 4.53
N GLY A 56 4.70 8.84 4.13
CA GLY A 56 4.05 9.87 4.94
C GLY A 56 2.59 9.60 5.28
N GLU A 57 1.95 8.65 4.59
CA GLU A 57 0.62 8.18 4.97
C GLU A 57 0.66 7.22 6.16
N ILE A 58 1.76 6.50 6.33
CA ILE A 58 1.92 5.48 7.36
C ILE A 58 2.57 6.08 8.61
N LEU A 59 3.53 6.97 8.42
CA LEU A 59 4.30 7.60 9.47
C LEU A 59 3.72 8.97 9.82
N LYS A 60 3.71 9.31 11.10
CA LYS A 60 3.50 10.69 11.53
C LYS A 60 4.72 11.52 11.13
N LYS A 61 4.49 12.66 10.47
CA LYS A 61 5.55 13.64 10.23
C LYS A 61 6.17 14.03 11.58
N PRO A 62 7.50 13.94 11.74
CA PRO A 62 8.15 14.40 12.96
C PRO A 62 7.85 15.88 13.21
N GLY A 63 7.57 16.23 14.45
CA GLY A 63 7.14 17.58 14.82
C GLY A 63 8.20 18.68 14.70
N ARG A 64 9.48 18.33 14.46
CA ARG A 64 10.59 19.28 14.26
C ARG A 64 11.22 19.07 12.89
N LEU A 65 11.36 20.14 12.13
CA LEU A 65 12.12 20.21 10.90
C LEU A 65 13.50 20.82 11.18
N PRO A 66 14.56 20.47 10.41
CA PRO A 66 14.55 19.51 9.31
C PRO A 66 14.74 18.07 9.81
N VAL A 67 13.86 17.20 9.41
CA VAL A 67 14.05 15.77 9.61
C VAL A 67 14.28 15.15 8.24
N GLY A 68 15.40 14.43 8.10
CA GLY A 68 15.76 13.77 6.87
C GLY A 68 14.68 12.82 6.37
N TYR A 69 14.41 12.84 5.08
CA TYR A 69 13.62 11.82 4.43
C TYR A 69 14.56 10.87 3.67
N PRO A 70 14.35 9.56 3.64
CA PRO A 70 13.23 8.82 4.24
C PRO A 70 13.39 8.67 5.77
N TRP A 71 12.28 8.66 6.50
CA TRP A 71 12.28 8.39 7.94
C TRP A 71 12.69 6.95 8.22
N ASP A 72 13.50 6.74 9.27
CA ASP A 72 14.26 5.51 9.49
C ASP A 72 13.44 4.30 9.90
N THR A 73 12.28 4.51 10.52
CA THR A 73 11.43 3.40 10.99
C THR A 73 10.11 3.40 10.28
N ILE A 74 9.85 2.31 9.53
CA ILE A 74 8.57 2.07 8.87
C ILE A 74 7.92 0.86 9.54
N PRO A 75 6.66 0.96 9.99
CA PRO A 75 5.92 -0.22 10.41
C PRO A 75 5.87 -1.27 9.28
N PRO A 76 5.82 -2.57 9.58
CA PRO A 76 5.96 -3.66 8.60
C PRO A 76 4.75 -3.82 7.66
N HIS A 77 3.97 -2.77 7.46
CA HIS A 77 2.75 -2.83 6.64
C HIS A 77 3.02 -3.15 5.17
N TYR A 78 4.12 -2.63 4.60
CA TYR A 78 4.47 -2.92 3.20
C TYR A 78 4.90 -4.37 3.03
N GLU A 79 5.73 -4.90 3.95
CA GLU A 79 6.17 -6.29 3.97
C GLU A 79 4.98 -7.24 4.13
N MET A 80 4.09 -6.95 5.08
CA MET A 80 2.89 -7.74 5.33
C MET A 80 1.96 -7.74 4.11
N ALA A 81 1.76 -6.58 3.47
CA ALA A 81 0.96 -6.47 2.26
C ALA A 81 1.61 -7.23 1.08
N LYS A 82 2.93 -7.11 0.91
CA LYS A 82 3.67 -7.85 -0.12
C LYS A 82 3.54 -9.36 0.06
N ALA A 83 3.65 -9.83 1.29
CA ALA A 83 3.49 -11.25 1.62
C ALA A 83 2.07 -11.75 1.31
N ALA A 84 1.04 -10.93 1.55
CA ALA A 84 -0.36 -11.30 1.33
C ALA A 84 -0.80 -11.21 -0.14
N PHE A 85 -0.48 -10.12 -0.83
CA PHE A 85 -0.97 -9.84 -2.18
C PHE A 85 0.00 -10.24 -3.29
N GLY A 86 1.31 -10.24 -3.02
CA GLY A 86 2.34 -10.24 -4.05
C GLY A 86 2.37 -8.93 -4.84
N VAL A 87 3.53 -8.56 -5.38
CA VAL A 87 3.73 -7.28 -6.09
C VAL A 87 2.80 -7.07 -7.27
N GLN A 88 2.38 -8.14 -7.92
CA GLN A 88 1.48 -8.09 -9.07
C GLN A 88 0.05 -7.65 -8.72
N ARG A 89 -0.30 -7.61 -7.45
CA ARG A 89 -1.57 -7.08 -6.94
C ARG A 89 -1.38 -5.87 -6.02
N MET A 90 -0.19 -5.27 -6.06
CA MET A 90 0.13 -4.02 -5.37
C MET A 90 0.37 -2.92 -6.40
N MET A 91 -0.15 -1.73 -6.17
CA MET A 91 0.12 -0.58 -7.04
C MET A 91 0.35 0.68 -6.22
N TRP A 92 1.32 1.47 -6.62
CA TRP A 92 1.54 2.77 -5.99
C TRP A 92 0.46 3.78 -6.39
N GLY A 93 0.10 4.63 -5.43
CA GLY A 93 -0.75 5.79 -5.65
C GLY A 93 -0.35 6.94 -4.72
N SER A 94 -0.16 8.12 -5.28
CA SER A 94 0.39 9.27 -4.55
C SER A 94 -0.48 9.77 -3.40
N ASN A 95 -1.77 9.49 -3.45
CA ASN A 95 -2.76 10.17 -2.61
C ASN A 95 -2.62 11.71 -2.67
N PHE A 96 -2.44 12.25 -3.88
CA PHE A 96 -2.44 13.69 -4.08
C PHE A 96 -3.88 14.25 -3.94
N PRO A 97 -4.11 15.43 -3.33
CA PRO A 97 -3.15 16.41 -2.80
C PRO A 97 -2.60 16.15 -1.39
N PRO A 98 -3.19 15.29 -0.52
CA PRO A 98 -2.70 15.13 0.87
C PRO A 98 -1.21 14.82 1.01
N CYS A 99 -0.61 14.05 0.10
CA CYS A 99 0.81 13.73 0.14
C CYS A 99 1.70 14.98 0.06
N ALA A 100 1.25 16.04 -0.62
CA ALA A 100 2.02 17.28 -0.75
C ALA A 100 2.25 17.96 0.62
N ALA A 101 1.27 17.87 1.52
CA ALA A 101 1.38 18.43 2.87
C ALA A 101 2.16 17.51 3.85
N LYS A 102 2.37 16.24 3.51
CA LYS A 102 3.05 15.26 4.36
C LYS A 102 4.52 15.15 4.01
N GLU A 103 4.84 14.55 2.90
CA GLU A 103 6.22 14.24 2.48
C GLU A 103 6.59 14.89 1.15
N GLY A 104 5.62 15.42 0.44
CA GLY A 104 5.78 15.91 -0.92
C GLY A 104 5.66 14.80 -1.97
N TYR A 105 5.15 15.15 -3.15
CA TYR A 105 4.87 14.19 -4.22
C TYR A 105 6.13 13.39 -4.64
N ARG A 106 7.26 14.10 -4.84
CA ARG A 106 8.51 13.45 -5.24
C ARG A 106 8.97 12.41 -4.22
N ASN A 107 8.94 12.77 -2.93
CA ASN A 107 9.33 11.85 -1.87
C ASN A 107 8.36 10.67 -1.74
N ALA A 108 7.05 10.90 -1.89
CA ALA A 108 6.06 9.82 -1.91
C ALA A 108 6.33 8.81 -3.02
N LEU A 109 6.72 9.30 -4.21
CA LEU A 109 7.08 8.46 -5.35
C LEU A 109 8.40 7.69 -5.10
N THR A 110 9.49 8.44 -4.87
CA THR A 110 10.82 7.83 -4.76
C THR A 110 10.97 6.97 -3.52
N GLY A 111 10.32 7.34 -2.42
CA GLY A 111 10.36 6.57 -1.17
C GLY A 111 9.75 5.19 -1.27
N VAL A 112 8.80 4.97 -2.19
CA VAL A 112 8.26 3.64 -2.49
C VAL A 112 9.05 2.96 -3.59
N ARG A 113 9.33 3.66 -4.70
CA ARG A 113 10.07 3.10 -5.84
C ARG A 113 11.43 2.53 -5.41
N ASP A 114 12.17 3.29 -4.61
CA ASP A 114 13.54 2.97 -4.22
C ASP A 114 13.61 2.16 -2.89
N MET A 115 12.46 1.69 -2.40
CA MET A 115 12.40 0.88 -1.17
C MET A 115 13.07 -0.48 -1.39
N PRO A 116 14.01 -0.91 -0.51
CA PRO A 116 14.70 -2.19 -0.64
C PRO A 116 13.76 -3.39 -0.82
N LEU A 117 12.58 -3.31 -0.21
CA LEU A 117 11.53 -4.33 -0.33
C LEU A 117 11.13 -4.64 -1.79
N PHE A 118 11.24 -3.67 -2.69
CA PHE A 118 10.82 -3.78 -4.09
C PHE A 118 11.98 -3.81 -5.09
N GLN A 119 13.21 -4.05 -4.65
CA GLN A 119 14.39 -4.05 -5.53
C GLN A 119 14.75 -5.45 -6.07
N SER A 120 13.92 -6.46 -5.83
CA SER A 120 14.15 -7.80 -6.37
C SER A 120 13.49 -7.97 -7.74
N GLY A 121 14.24 -8.39 -8.73
CA GLY A 121 13.73 -8.64 -10.08
C GLY A 121 13.02 -7.42 -10.68
N ASP A 122 11.75 -7.57 -11.07
CA ASP A 122 10.91 -6.51 -11.62
C ASP A 122 9.81 -6.02 -10.65
N ASP A 123 9.99 -6.25 -9.34
CA ASP A 123 9.02 -5.89 -8.31
C ASP A 123 8.65 -4.41 -8.34
N ALA A 124 9.65 -3.53 -8.50
CA ALA A 124 9.41 -2.10 -8.60
C ALA A 124 8.54 -1.74 -9.81
N ASP A 125 8.77 -2.35 -10.97
CA ASP A 125 7.97 -2.14 -12.17
C ASP A 125 6.51 -2.53 -11.96
N TRP A 126 6.29 -3.68 -11.29
CA TRP A 126 4.94 -4.11 -10.95
C TRP A 126 4.25 -3.09 -10.07
N VAL A 127 4.88 -2.71 -8.99
CA VAL A 127 4.31 -1.78 -8.01
C VAL A 127 4.09 -0.39 -8.62
N MET A 128 5.02 0.10 -9.43
CA MET A 128 4.98 1.47 -9.97
C MET A 128 4.14 1.62 -11.24
N GLY A 129 3.80 0.52 -11.95
CA GLY A 129 3.08 0.65 -13.20
C GLY A 129 2.35 -0.60 -13.69
N LYS A 130 3.03 -1.73 -13.80
CA LYS A 130 2.47 -2.95 -14.44
C LYS A 130 1.18 -3.45 -13.78
N SER A 131 1.08 -3.39 -12.44
CA SER A 131 -0.15 -3.80 -11.73
C SER A 131 -1.35 -2.90 -12.06
N ALA A 132 -1.14 -1.60 -12.14
CA ALA A 132 -2.17 -0.64 -12.54
C ALA A 132 -2.56 -0.85 -14.01
N ALA A 133 -1.58 -0.99 -14.91
CA ALA A 133 -1.83 -1.24 -16.32
C ALA A 133 -2.68 -2.50 -16.52
N ARG A 134 -2.33 -3.60 -15.85
CA ARG A 134 -3.10 -4.84 -15.89
C ARG A 134 -4.52 -4.67 -15.35
N LEU A 135 -4.69 -3.94 -14.24
CA LEU A 135 -6.01 -3.75 -13.62
C LEU A 135 -6.96 -2.97 -14.52
N TRP A 136 -6.47 -1.92 -15.16
CA TRP A 136 -7.28 -1.02 -15.99
C TRP A 136 -7.17 -1.27 -17.50
N GLY A 137 -6.34 -2.22 -17.93
CA GLY A 137 -6.21 -2.59 -19.34
C GLY A 137 -5.40 -1.59 -20.17
N PHE A 138 -4.44 -0.89 -19.55
CA PHE A 138 -3.52 -0.03 -20.29
C PHE A 138 -2.39 -0.85 -20.94
N SER A 139 -1.98 -0.44 -22.15
CA SER A 139 -0.75 -0.93 -22.75
C SER A 139 0.46 -0.27 -22.07
N VAL A 140 1.47 -1.04 -21.71
CA VAL A 140 2.77 -0.61 -21.17
C VAL A 140 3.88 -1.13 -22.06
#